data_0ce23ede68da9dfefd057c7779473e29
#
_entry.id   0ce23ede68da9dfefd057c7779473e29
#
_cell.length_a   1.000
_cell.length_b   1.000
_cell.length_c   1.000
_cell.angle_alpha   90.00
_cell.angle_beta   90.00
_cell.angle_gamma   90.00
#
_symmetry.space_group_name_H-M   'P 1'
#
loop_
_entity.id
_entity.type
_entity.pdbx_description
1 polymer ?
#
loop_
_entity_poly.entity_id
_entity_poly.type
_entity_poly.pdbx_seq_one_letter_code
_entity_poly.pdbx_strand_id
1 'polypeptide(L)'
;MARIAGVDLPRGKRADIALTYIYGVGRATALKILDATGVDWARGIDDLSAEEINDIRKEMEQNFKVEGDLRREVSSNIKRLMDIGCYRGIRHRKGLPARGQRTHTNARTRKGPRRGAAKKK
;
A
#
# COMPACT_ATOMS: atom_id res chain seq x y z
N MET A 1 -2.04 14.94 -15.92
CA MET A 1 -1.76 13.76 -15.08
C MET A 1 -2.71 13.75 -13.90
N ALA A 2 -3.42 12.65 -13.70
CA ALA A 2 -4.38 12.56 -12.61
C ALA A 2 -3.67 12.40 -11.27
N ARG A 3 -4.17 13.10 -10.25
CA ARG A 3 -3.63 13.00 -8.89
C ARG A 3 -4.76 12.67 -7.93
N ILE A 4 -4.61 11.55 -7.24
CA ILE A 4 -5.62 11.06 -6.29
C ILE A 4 -4.90 10.67 -5.00
N ALA A 5 -5.47 11.06 -3.85
CA ALA A 5 -4.92 10.77 -2.53
C ALA A 5 -3.46 11.24 -2.37
N GLY A 6 -3.09 12.31 -3.05
CA GLY A 6 -1.74 12.83 -3.03
C GLY A 6 -0.74 12.09 -3.93
N VAL A 7 -1.20 11.12 -4.71
CA VAL A 7 -0.34 10.32 -5.59
C VAL A 7 -0.59 10.69 -7.03
N ASP A 8 0.47 10.97 -7.78
CA ASP A 8 0.38 11.20 -9.21
C ASP A 8 0.29 9.86 -9.92
N LEU A 9 -0.79 9.64 -10.65
CA LEU A 9 -1.03 8.38 -11.34
C LEU A 9 -0.26 8.34 -12.67
N PRO A 10 0.26 7.18 -13.06
CA PRO A 10 1.03 7.07 -14.31
C PRO A 10 0.17 7.25 -15.53
N ARG A 11 0.72 7.88 -16.56
CA ARG A 11 0.06 8.03 -17.85
C ARG A 11 0.12 6.73 -18.64
N GLY A 12 -0.84 6.56 -19.54
CA GLY A 12 -0.85 5.43 -20.44
C GLY A 12 -1.24 4.10 -19.83
N LYS A 13 -1.78 4.12 -18.61
CA LYS A 13 -2.24 2.91 -17.92
C LYS A 13 -3.76 2.84 -17.92
N ARG A 14 -4.31 1.61 -17.88
CA ARG A 14 -5.74 1.44 -17.66
C ARG A 14 -6.10 1.96 -16.26
N ALA A 15 -7.36 2.37 -16.10
CA ALA A 15 -7.81 2.96 -14.85
C ALA A 15 -7.59 2.03 -13.66
N ASP A 16 -7.92 0.74 -13.79
CA ASP A 16 -7.75 -0.23 -12.71
C ASP A 16 -6.29 -0.41 -12.30
N ILE A 17 -5.39 -0.43 -13.28
CA ILE A 17 -3.95 -0.60 -13.01
C ILE A 17 -3.35 0.69 -12.43
N ALA A 18 -3.78 1.85 -12.94
CA ALA A 18 -3.29 3.13 -12.44
C ALA A 18 -3.64 3.34 -10.96
N LEU A 19 -4.85 2.94 -10.56
CA LEU A 19 -5.26 3.07 -9.15
C LEU A 19 -4.43 2.20 -8.21
N THR A 20 -3.85 1.12 -8.68
CA THR A 20 -3.01 0.26 -7.82
C THR A 20 -1.71 0.92 -7.38
N TYR A 21 -1.35 2.06 -7.96
CA TYR A 21 -0.18 2.82 -7.53
C TYR A 21 -0.42 3.56 -6.21
N ILE A 22 -1.67 3.62 -5.75
CA ILE A 22 -2.02 4.21 -4.47
C ILE A 22 -1.83 3.16 -3.37
N TYR A 23 -1.14 3.52 -2.30
CA TYR A 23 -0.93 2.62 -1.18
C TYR A 23 -2.27 2.21 -0.55
N GLY A 24 -2.51 0.94 -0.45
CA GLY A 24 -3.76 0.39 0.08
C GLY A 24 -4.79 0.01 -0.97
N VAL A 25 -4.51 0.29 -2.25
CA VAL A 25 -5.39 -0.07 -3.35
C VAL A 25 -4.73 -1.17 -4.17
N GLY A 26 -5.28 -2.37 -4.08
CA GLY A 26 -4.92 -3.47 -4.95
C GLY A 26 -5.87 -3.53 -6.14
N ARG A 27 -5.66 -4.49 -7.02
CA ARG A 27 -6.47 -4.61 -8.23
C ARG A 27 -7.95 -4.83 -7.93
N ALA A 28 -8.26 -5.68 -6.94
CA ALA A 28 -9.64 -5.95 -6.55
C ALA A 28 -10.32 -4.70 -5.98
N THR A 29 -9.62 -3.93 -5.15
CA THR A 29 -10.14 -2.69 -4.59
C THR A 29 -10.33 -1.65 -5.69
N ALA A 30 -9.40 -1.57 -6.64
CA ALA A 30 -9.52 -0.67 -7.79
C ALA A 30 -10.78 -0.97 -8.60
N LEU A 31 -11.07 -2.24 -8.86
CA LEU A 31 -12.27 -2.64 -9.57
C LEU A 31 -13.54 -2.27 -8.80
N LYS A 32 -13.56 -2.45 -7.49
CA LYS A 32 -14.70 -2.05 -6.64
C LYS A 32 -14.94 -0.55 -6.71
N ILE A 33 -13.89 0.24 -6.66
CA ILE A 33 -14.01 1.69 -6.74
C ILE A 33 -14.59 2.12 -8.09
N LEU A 34 -14.08 1.56 -9.16
CA LEU A 34 -14.54 1.89 -10.51
C LEU A 34 -15.98 1.45 -10.75
N ASP A 35 -16.37 0.28 -10.25
CA ASP A 35 -17.76 -0.18 -10.34
C ASP A 35 -18.71 0.73 -9.57
N ALA A 36 -18.32 1.17 -8.37
CA ALA A 36 -19.14 2.05 -7.55
C ALA A 36 -19.34 3.42 -8.19
N THR A 37 -18.36 3.90 -8.95
CA THR A 37 -18.43 5.20 -9.62
C THR A 37 -18.97 5.12 -11.04
N GLY A 38 -19.20 3.91 -11.55
CA GLY A 38 -19.71 3.71 -12.90
C GLY A 38 -18.69 3.94 -14.00
N VAL A 39 -17.41 3.94 -13.67
CA VAL A 39 -16.33 4.14 -14.65
C VAL A 39 -15.87 2.78 -15.18
N ASP A 40 -15.72 2.68 -16.51
CA ASP A 40 -15.21 1.46 -17.13
C ASP A 40 -13.73 1.28 -16.77
N TRP A 41 -13.39 0.15 -16.16
CA TRP A 41 -12.04 -0.15 -15.73
C TRP A 41 -11.04 -0.29 -16.90
N ALA A 42 -11.55 -0.61 -18.09
CA ALA A 42 -10.69 -0.78 -19.27
C ALA A 42 -10.28 0.54 -19.92
N ARG A 43 -10.87 1.66 -19.51
CA ARG A 43 -10.50 2.97 -20.04
C ARG A 43 -9.13 3.39 -19.51
N GLY A 44 -8.39 4.13 -20.34
CA GLY A 44 -7.13 4.72 -19.89
C GLY A 44 -7.37 5.79 -18.84
N ILE A 45 -6.45 5.90 -17.89
CA ILE A 45 -6.57 6.90 -16.83
C ILE A 45 -6.55 8.32 -17.38
N ASP A 46 -5.88 8.52 -18.51
CA ASP A 46 -5.80 9.83 -19.15
C ASP A 46 -7.11 10.22 -19.85
N ASP A 47 -7.97 9.23 -20.15
CA ASP A 47 -9.23 9.44 -20.85
C ASP A 47 -10.38 9.81 -19.92
N LEU A 48 -10.16 9.80 -18.61
CA LEU A 48 -11.18 10.11 -17.63
C LEU A 48 -11.38 11.62 -17.52
N SER A 49 -12.64 12.04 -17.39
CA SER A 49 -12.96 13.44 -17.17
C SER A 49 -12.65 13.87 -15.73
N ALA A 50 -12.59 15.18 -15.50
CA ALA A 50 -12.38 15.72 -14.16
C ALA A 50 -13.48 15.28 -13.19
N GLU A 51 -14.73 15.17 -13.68
CA GLU A 51 -15.85 14.72 -12.87
C GLU A 51 -15.69 13.27 -12.44
N GLU A 52 -15.28 12.41 -13.37
CA GLU A 52 -15.04 11.00 -13.09
C GLU A 52 -13.92 10.81 -12.07
N ILE A 53 -12.84 11.57 -12.19
CA ILE A 53 -11.75 11.56 -11.23
C ILE A 53 -12.20 12.03 -9.85
N ASN A 54 -13.05 13.07 -9.80
CA ASN A 54 -13.61 13.53 -8.54
C ASN A 54 -14.51 12.49 -7.89
N ASP A 55 -15.30 11.78 -8.68
CA ASP A 55 -16.17 10.71 -8.16
C ASP A 55 -15.33 9.57 -7.57
N ILE A 56 -14.26 9.20 -8.23
CA ILE A 56 -13.32 8.20 -7.72
C ILE A 56 -12.72 8.67 -6.40
N ARG A 57 -12.29 9.93 -6.34
CA ARG A 57 -11.70 10.51 -5.14
C ARG A 57 -12.68 10.50 -3.97
N LYS A 58 -13.93 10.87 -4.20
CA LYS A 58 -14.97 10.86 -3.17
C LYS A 58 -15.25 9.46 -2.66
N GLU A 59 -15.34 8.49 -3.56
CA GLU A 59 -15.55 7.09 -3.18
C GLU A 59 -14.43 6.57 -2.30
N MET A 60 -13.20 6.89 -2.64
CA MET A 60 -12.04 6.48 -1.86
C MET A 60 -12.03 7.12 -0.48
N GLU A 61 -12.36 8.40 -0.39
CA GLU A 61 -12.39 9.10 0.90
C GLU A 61 -13.47 8.57 1.83
N GLN A 62 -14.63 8.18 1.29
CA GLN A 62 -15.77 7.76 2.09
C GLN A 62 -15.68 6.30 2.54
N ASN A 63 -15.17 5.41 1.71
CA ASN A 63 -15.30 3.98 1.93
C ASN A 63 -13.99 3.23 2.09
N PHE A 64 -12.85 3.86 1.85
CA PHE A 64 -11.55 3.19 1.89
C PHE A 64 -10.53 4.01 2.66
N LYS A 65 -9.65 3.32 3.36
CA LYS A 65 -8.47 3.94 3.97
C LYS A 65 -7.28 3.69 3.05
N VAL A 66 -6.65 4.76 2.61
CA VAL A 66 -5.53 4.66 1.68
C VAL A 66 -4.44 5.66 2.07
N GLU A 67 -3.25 5.46 1.54
CA GLU A 67 -2.09 6.34 1.69
C GLU A 67 -1.82 6.72 3.14
N GLY A 68 -1.76 8.01 3.46
CA GLY A 68 -1.38 8.48 4.79
C GLY A 68 -2.21 7.91 5.91
N ASP A 69 -3.52 7.82 5.74
CA ASP A 69 -4.42 7.28 6.76
C ASP A 69 -4.15 5.80 7.01
N LEU A 70 -3.95 5.02 5.96
CA LEU A 70 -3.64 3.60 6.09
C LEU A 70 -2.24 3.41 6.68
N ARG A 71 -1.25 4.17 6.25
CA ARG A 71 0.11 4.09 6.80
C ARG A 71 0.10 4.38 8.30
N ARG A 72 -0.69 5.38 8.70
CA ARG A 72 -0.83 5.76 10.10
C ARG A 72 -1.48 4.66 10.91
N GLU A 73 -2.52 4.04 10.36
CA GLU A 73 -3.21 2.92 11.00
C GLU A 73 -2.27 1.72 11.20
N VAL A 74 -1.53 1.33 10.16
CA VAL A 74 -0.59 0.22 10.22
C VAL A 74 0.50 0.51 11.26
N SER A 75 1.05 1.71 11.24
CA SER A 75 2.08 2.10 12.21
C SER A 75 1.56 2.09 13.65
N SER A 76 0.33 2.55 13.85
CA SER A 76 -0.32 2.54 15.16
C SER A 76 -0.55 1.12 15.65
N ASN A 77 -0.97 0.23 14.76
CA ASN A 77 -1.21 -1.16 15.12
C ASN A 77 0.11 -1.87 15.51
N ILE A 78 1.18 -1.62 14.79
CA ILE A 78 2.49 -2.18 15.12
C ILE A 78 2.99 -1.62 16.45
N LYS A 79 2.85 -0.32 16.67
CA LYS A 79 3.23 0.31 17.93
C LYS A 79 2.45 -0.28 19.10
N ARG A 80 1.15 -0.51 18.92
CA ARG A 80 0.33 -1.12 19.94
C ARG A 80 0.85 -2.51 20.33
N LEU A 81 1.23 -3.32 19.35
CA LEU A 81 1.79 -4.65 19.59
C LEU A 81 3.09 -4.56 20.38
N MET A 82 3.94 -3.59 20.05
CA MET A 82 5.18 -3.36 20.76
C MET A 82 4.95 -2.92 22.21
N ASP A 83 3.99 -2.03 22.43
CA ASP A 83 3.66 -1.51 23.75
C ASP A 83 3.07 -2.59 24.65
N ILE A 84 2.26 -3.49 24.10
CA ILE A 84 1.70 -4.62 24.83
C ILE A 84 2.79 -5.63 25.21
N GLY A 85 3.87 -5.70 24.43
CA GLY A 85 4.98 -6.62 24.68
C GLY A 85 4.69 -8.06 24.30
N CYS A 86 3.71 -8.28 23.40
CA CYS A 86 3.41 -9.62 22.91
C CYS A 86 4.52 -10.11 21.96
N TYR A 87 4.49 -11.40 21.64
CA TYR A 87 5.52 -11.99 20.76
C TYR A 87 5.61 -11.26 19.41
N ARG A 88 4.48 -10.97 18.78
CA ARG A 88 4.50 -10.24 17.50
C ARG A 88 5.14 -8.85 17.64
N GLY A 89 4.83 -8.16 18.72
CA GLY A 89 5.42 -6.85 18.99
C GLY A 89 6.92 -6.92 19.18
N ILE A 90 7.40 -7.93 19.88
CA ILE A 90 8.84 -8.15 20.09
C ILE A 90 9.52 -8.41 18.73
N ARG A 91 8.90 -9.20 17.87
CA ARG A 91 9.46 -9.47 16.53
C ARG A 91 9.56 -8.17 15.71
N HIS A 92 8.56 -7.32 15.76
CA HIS A 92 8.61 -6.01 15.08
C HIS A 92 9.70 -5.11 15.65
N ARG A 93 9.85 -5.10 16.97
CA ARG A 93 10.87 -4.28 17.64
C ARG A 93 12.27 -4.70 17.21
N LYS A 94 12.51 -6.00 17.08
CA LYS A 94 13.81 -6.54 16.70
C LYS A 94 14.06 -6.55 15.20
N GLY A 95 13.07 -6.18 14.40
CA GLY A 95 13.18 -6.23 12.94
C GLY A 95 13.21 -7.64 12.37
N LEU A 96 12.58 -8.59 13.04
CA LEU A 96 12.54 -9.99 12.61
C LEU A 96 11.18 -10.35 12.03
N PRO A 97 11.10 -11.43 11.20
CA PRO A 97 9.80 -11.89 10.69
C PRO A 97 8.84 -12.21 11.83
N ALA A 98 7.60 -11.73 11.73
CA ALA A 98 6.59 -11.87 12.77
C ALA A 98 5.65 -13.05 12.54
N ARG A 99 5.71 -13.70 11.38
CA ARG A 99 4.77 -14.73 10.98
C ARG A 99 5.38 -16.13 10.88
N GLY A 100 6.34 -16.45 11.74
CA GLY A 100 6.89 -17.78 11.81
C GLY A 100 7.85 -18.17 10.71
N GLN A 101 8.31 -17.22 9.90
CA GLN A 101 9.31 -17.50 8.89
C GLN A 101 10.64 -17.84 9.55
N ARG A 102 11.42 -18.70 8.87
CA ARG A 102 12.72 -19.05 9.41
C ARG A 102 13.69 -17.86 9.34
N THR A 103 14.58 -17.76 10.29
CA THR A 103 15.54 -16.66 10.39
C THR A 103 16.97 -17.10 10.09
N HIS A 104 17.25 -18.40 10.16
CA HIS A 104 18.58 -18.93 9.91
C HIS A 104 18.99 -18.69 8.46
N THR A 105 18.07 -18.85 7.53
CA THR A 105 18.25 -18.59 6.09
C THR A 105 17.17 -17.66 5.61
N ASN A 106 17.42 -16.93 4.54
CA ASN A 106 16.43 -16.00 3.94
C ASN A 106 16.04 -14.88 4.93
N ALA A 107 14.79 -14.50 5.00
CA ALA A 107 14.29 -13.40 5.84
C ALA A 107 14.88 -12.04 5.48
N ARG A 108 15.34 -11.87 4.23
CA ARG A 108 15.99 -10.63 3.80
C ARG A 108 15.06 -9.43 3.74
N THR A 109 13.78 -9.64 3.49
CA THR A 109 12.81 -8.54 3.46
C THR A 109 12.79 -7.77 4.79
N ARG A 110 12.86 -8.48 5.91
CA ARG A 110 12.87 -7.84 7.23
C ARG A 110 14.26 -7.43 7.67
N LYS A 111 15.25 -8.28 7.44
CA LYS A 111 16.62 -8.02 7.89
C LYS A 111 17.39 -7.06 6.99
N GLY A 112 16.93 -6.89 5.77
CA GLY A 112 17.62 -6.10 4.77
C GLY A 112 18.71 -6.90 4.03
N PRO A 113 19.41 -6.26 3.11
CA PRO A 113 20.46 -6.92 2.33
C PRO A 113 21.55 -7.52 3.22
N ARG A 114 22.12 -8.63 2.77
CA ARG A 114 23.20 -9.28 3.49
C ARG A 114 24.46 -8.38 3.45
N ARG A 115 25.09 -8.23 4.58
CA ARG A 115 26.35 -7.47 4.65
C ARG A 115 27.48 -8.24 3.98
N GLY A 116 28.28 -7.57 3.18
CA GLY A 116 29.42 -8.18 2.52
C GLY A 116 30.56 -8.49 3.48
N ALA A 117 31.34 -9.51 3.15
CA ALA A 117 32.49 -9.92 3.94
C ALA A 117 33.54 -8.82 4.10
N ALA A 118 33.67 -7.96 3.12
CA ALA A 118 34.63 -6.85 3.17
C ALA A 118 34.41 -5.89 4.32
N LYS A 119 33.22 -5.88 4.91
CA LYS A 119 32.88 -4.99 6.03
C LYS A 119 33.32 -5.51 7.39
N LYS A 120 33.95 -6.65 7.41
CA LYS A 120 34.37 -7.29 8.67
C LYS A 120 35.69 -6.78 9.22
N LYS A 121 36.25 -5.82 8.66
CA LYS A 121 37.52 -5.31 9.16
C LYS A 121 37.39 -4.61 10.50
#